data_6c5b8598246784e876fdfe54c1d645da
#
_entry.id   6c5b8598246784e876fdfe54c1d645da
#
_cell.length_a   1.000
_cell.length_b   1.000
_cell.length_c   1.000
_cell.angle_alpha   90.00
_cell.angle_beta   90.00
_cell.angle_gamma   90.00
#
_symmetry.space_group_name_H-M   'P 1'
#
loop_
_entity.id
_entity.type
_entity.pdbx_description
1 polymer ?
#
loop_
_entity_poly.entity_id
_entity_poly.type
_entity_poly.pdbx_seq_one_letter_code
_entity_poly.pdbx_strand_id
1 'polypeptide(L)'
;EGMFKELPAFGDTYPNLQVYSDVLVSDDAFAVEGRKYVWPSSRGTSEINHVYLGGFLYRKDWADKLGMAKSEYTWDEMLALCRAFRDKDPGGLGAGQTIPMGMTSWGTMFALSSQFVDALGYYRRDGKVVWGAAQPETLEYVKMFQKMYQEGIIWQDQLISGDAGAKFTAGQMGVYYDGFNPNQMGNWRKKYLEANPNGKAEDIQVMILKNPSG
;
A
#
# COMPACT_ATOMS: atom_id res chain seq x y z
N GLU A 1 -7.44 24.05 -24.28
CA GLU A 1 -6.28 24.69 -24.95
C GLU A 1 -5.91 25.96 -24.19
N GLY A 2 -4.58 26.23 -24.01
CA GLY A 2 -4.13 27.46 -23.31
C GLY A 2 -4.18 27.41 -21.77
N MET A 3 -4.54 26.29 -21.17
CA MET A 3 -4.60 26.14 -19.71
C MET A 3 -3.19 26.08 -19.08
N PHE A 4 -2.22 25.58 -19.82
CA PHE A 4 -0.83 25.46 -19.36
C PHE A 4 0.09 26.30 -20.23
N LYS A 5 1.06 26.97 -19.61
CA LYS A 5 2.12 27.67 -20.31
C LYS A 5 3.24 26.68 -20.64
N GLU A 6 3.82 26.84 -21.83
CA GLU A 6 5.02 26.07 -22.22
C GLU A 6 6.15 26.30 -21.22
N LEU A 7 6.81 25.23 -20.80
CA LEU A 7 7.97 25.31 -19.94
C LEU A 7 9.16 25.87 -20.72
N PRO A 8 9.95 26.79 -20.14
CA PRO A 8 11.16 27.28 -20.77
C PRO A 8 12.23 26.18 -20.84
N ALA A 9 13.20 26.34 -21.72
CA ALA A 9 14.42 25.57 -21.65
C ALA A 9 15.12 25.85 -20.31
N PHE A 10 15.59 24.81 -19.63
CA PHE A 10 16.16 24.97 -18.29
C PHE A 10 17.58 25.51 -18.37
N GLY A 11 18.50 24.82 -19.07
CA GLY A 11 19.86 25.26 -19.31
C GLY A 11 20.50 26.00 -18.15
N ASP A 12 21.17 27.11 -18.46
CA ASP A 12 21.85 27.93 -17.46
C ASP A 12 20.89 28.73 -16.55
N THR A 13 19.65 28.92 -16.98
CA THR A 13 18.67 29.68 -16.18
C THR A 13 18.19 28.86 -14.98
N TYR A 14 18.07 27.54 -15.14
CA TYR A 14 17.60 26.62 -14.12
C TYR A 14 18.47 25.37 -14.05
N PRO A 15 19.76 25.49 -13.68
CA PRO A 15 20.72 24.40 -13.78
C PRO A 15 20.35 23.16 -12.99
N ASN A 16 19.73 23.32 -11.81
CA ASN A 16 19.27 22.19 -11.01
C ASN A 16 18.11 21.43 -11.67
N LEU A 17 17.23 22.14 -12.39
CA LEU A 17 16.16 21.50 -13.16
C LEU A 17 16.71 20.80 -14.39
N GLN A 18 17.75 21.34 -15.01
CA GLN A 18 18.42 20.70 -16.14
C GLN A 18 19.06 19.37 -15.71
N VAL A 19 19.83 19.36 -14.63
CA VAL A 19 20.41 18.14 -14.07
C VAL A 19 19.33 17.08 -13.78
N TYR A 20 18.21 17.52 -13.24
CA TYR A 20 17.10 16.62 -12.95
C TYR A 20 16.44 16.10 -14.24
N SER A 21 16.29 16.94 -15.27
CA SER A 21 15.78 16.56 -16.60
C SER A 21 16.66 15.52 -17.26
N ASP A 22 17.98 15.69 -17.18
CA ASP A 22 18.95 14.81 -17.81
C ASP A 22 18.94 13.37 -17.27
N VAL A 23 18.44 13.18 -16.04
CA VAL A 23 18.33 11.85 -15.41
C VAL A 23 16.94 11.23 -15.51
N LEU A 24 15.96 11.94 -16.08
CA LEU A 24 14.62 11.40 -16.31
C LEU A 24 14.58 10.52 -17.54
N VAL A 25 14.24 9.25 -17.36
CA VAL A 25 14.22 8.23 -18.43
C VAL A 25 13.14 8.48 -19.48
N SER A 26 12.19 9.37 -19.25
CA SER A 26 11.02 9.57 -20.11
C SER A 26 10.61 11.04 -20.26
N ASP A 27 11.60 11.93 -20.32
CA ASP A 27 11.32 13.38 -20.42
C ASP A 27 10.43 13.72 -21.64
N ASP A 28 10.64 13.05 -22.77
CA ASP A 28 9.85 13.27 -24.00
C ASP A 28 8.44 12.66 -23.93
N ALA A 29 8.16 11.75 -23.00
CA ALA A 29 6.82 11.15 -22.87
C ALA A 29 5.75 12.17 -22.48
N PHE A 30 6.16 13.32 -21.93
CA PHE A 30 5.27 14.41 -21.50
C PHE A 30 5.26 15.59 -22.48
N ALA A 31 5.92 15.46 -23.64
CA ALA A 31 5.91 16.47 -24.67
C ALA A 31 4.67 16.33 -25.57
N VAL A 32 4.04 17.44 -25.89
CA VAL A 32 2.97 17.54 -26.88
C VAL A 32 3.52 18.32 -28.07
N GLU A 33 3.62 17.68 -29.24
CA GLU A 33 4.22 18.29 -30.45
C GLU A 33 5.63 18.85 -30.20
N GLY A 34 6.45 18.13 -29.38
CA GLY A 34 7.80 18.53 -29.02
C GLY A 34 7.91 19.64 -27.97
N ARG A 35 6.78 20.12 -27.44
CA ARG A 35 6.73 21.16 -26.41
C ARG A 35 6.37 20.57 -25.05
N LYS A 36 7.01 21.07 -23.99
CA LYS A 36 6.79 20.62 -22.62
C LYS A 36 5.90 21.60 -21.86
N TYR A 37 4.83 21.10 -21.27
CA TYR A 37 3.87 21.90 -20.51
C TYR A 37 3.76 21.45 -19.05
N VAL A 38 4.27 20.27 -18.74
CA VAL A 38 4.27 19.71 -17.39
C VAL A 38 5.65 19.16 -17.08
N TRP A 39 5.98 19.22 -15.79
CA TRP A 39 7.20 18.62 -15.26
C TRP A 39 6.87 17.27 -14.65
N PRO A 40 7.46 16.17 -15.11
CA PRO A 40 7.23 14.88 -14.51
C PRO A 40 7.82 14.84 -13.10
N SER A 41 7.02 14.46 -12.12
CA SER A 41 7.50 14.16 -10.79
C SER A 41 8.16 12.79 -10.79
N SER A 42 9.48 12.75 -10.91
CA SER A 42 10.22 11.51 -10.63
C SER A 42 10.28 11.28 -9.13
N ARG A 43 10.03 10.04 -8.72
CA ARG A 43 10.21 9.62 -7.32
C ARG A 43 11.66 9.21 -7.01
N GLY A 44 12.57 9.50 -7.91
CA GLY A 44 13.99 9.30 -7.72
C GLY A 44 14.67 8.54 -8.86
N THR A 45 15.96 8.76 -8.96
CA THR A 45 16.85 8.23 -10.00
C THR A 45 17.72 7.07 -9.50
N SER A 46 17.69 6.78 -8.20
CA SER A 46 18.45 5.68 -7.59
C SER A 46 17.49 4.55 -7.17
N GLU A 47 18.01 3.33 -7.13
CA GLU A 47 17.29 2.15 -6.66
C GLU A 47 16.64 2.36 -5.27
N ILE A 48 17.31 3.13 -4.41
CA ILE A 48 16.83 3.49 -3.07
C ILE A 48 15.56 4.35 -3.12
N ASN A 49 15.41 5.17 -4.15
CA ASN A 49 14.25 6.07 -4.29
C ASN A 49 13.03 5.39 -4.95
N HIS A 50 13.19 4.18 -5.49
CA HIS A 50 12.08 3.36 -5.95
C HIS A 50 11.30 2.69 -4.80
N VAL A 51 11.74 2.87 -3.57
CA VAL A 51 11.13 2.32 -2.36
C VAL A 51 9.96 3.21 -1.87
N TYR A 52 9.07 3.60 -2.78
CA TYR A 52 7.71 3.93 -2.35
C TYR A 52 6.93 2.63 -2.25
N LEU A 53 7.10 1.97 -1.15
CA LEU A 53 6.48 0.68 -0.91
C LEU A 53 5.13 0.91 -0.21
N GLY A 54 4.11 0.33 -0.78
CA GLY A 54 2.96 -0.06 0.01
C GLY A 54 3.33 -1.34 0.78
N GLY A 55 2.76 -1.50 1.94
CA GLY A 55 2.98 -2.68 2.75
C GLY A 55 1.96 -2.82 3.87
N PHE A 56 1.99 -3.97 4.49
CA PHE A 56 1.13 -4.26 5.62
C PHE A 56 1.81 -3.86 6.92
N LEU A 57 1.08 -3.09 7.73
CA LEU A 57 1.34 -2.88 9.15
C LEU A 57 0.43 -3.80 9.94
N TYR A 58 0.89 -4.30 11.09
CA TYR A 58 0.05 -5.15 11.91
C TYR A 58 0.28 -4.90 13.41
N ARG A 59 -0.69 -5.28 14.20
CA ARG A 59 -0.62 -5.28 15.65
C ARG A 59 0.18 -6.50 16.13
N LYS A 60 1.49 -6.27 16.27
CA LYS A 60 2.40 -7.32 16.74
C LYS A 60 2.04 -7.78 18.15
N ASP A 61 1.67 -6.86 19.04
CA ASP A 61 1.23 -7.17 20.40
C ASP A 61 0.02 -8.10 20.43
N TRP A 62 -0.93 -7.96 19.48
CA TRP A 62 -2.05 -8.87 19.33
C TRP A 62 -1.61 -10.25 18.83
N ALA A 63 -0.70 -10.26 17.87
CA ALA A 63 -0.13 -11.52 17.36
C ALA A 63 0.69 -12.25 18.45
N ASP A 64 1.45 -11.52 19.27
CA ASP A 64 2.18 -12.07 20.41
C ASP A 64 1.23 -12.71 21.44
N LYS A 65 0.16 -12.03 21.82
CA LYS A 65 -0.88 -12.57 22.74
C LYS A 65 -1.50 -13.86 22.23
N LEU A 66 -1.61 -14.02 20.92
CA LEU A 66 -2.17 -15.23 20.29
C LEU A 66 -1.14 -16.32 20.01
N GLY A 67 0.16 -16.05 20.26
CA GLY A 67 1.25 -16.95 19.90
C GLY A 67 1.43 -17.11 18.38
N MET A 68 1.03 -16.11 17.59
CA MET A 68 1.03 -16.13 16.13
C MET A 68 2.04 -15.15 15.52
N ALA A 69 2.83 -14.43 16.33
CA ALA A 69 3.84 -13.51 15.81
C ALA A 69 4.97 -14.27 15.12
N LYS A 70 5.36 -13.78 13.94
CA LYS A 70 6.39 -14.34 13.07
C LYS A 70 7.25 -13.24 12.48
N SER A 71 8.47 -13.59 12.05
CA SER A 71 9.33 -12.69 11.27
C SER A 71 8.82 -12.47 9.84
N GLU A 72 8.20 -13.51 9.27
CA GLU A 72 7.66 -13.50 7.92
C GLU A 72 6.36 -14.31 7.89
N TYR A 73 5.44 -13.91 7.03
CA TYR A 73 4.15 -14.57 6.84
C TYR A 73 3.97 -14.98 5.39
N THR A 74 3.33 -16.11 5.16
CA THR A 74 2.67 -16.37 3.89
C THR A 74 1.34 -15.62 3.85
N TRP A 75 0.73 -15.54 2.67
CA TRP A 75 -0.59 -14.93 2.51
C TRP A 75 -1.65 -15.65 3.37
N ASP A 76 -1.63 -16.99 3.36
CA ASP A 76 -2.57 -17.79 4.15
C ASP A 76 -2.38 -17.61 5.66
N GLU A 77 -1.14 -17.48 6.13
CA GLU A 77 -0.85 -17.20 7.53
C GLU A 77 -1.32 -15.81 7.95
N MET A 78 -1.20 -14.80 7.10
CA MET A 78 -1.78 -13.48 7.35
C MET A 78 -3.30 -13.54 7.44
N LEU A 79 -3.97 -14.26 6.55
CA LEU A 79 -5.43 -14.45 6.61
C LEU A 79 -5.85 -15.22 7.88
N ALA A 80 -5.09 -16.24 8.27
CA ALA A 80 -5.32 -16.95 9.53
C ALA A 80 -5.18 -16.04 10.75
N LEU A 81 -4.17 -15.15 10.74
CA LEU A 81 -3.99 -14.14 11.78
C LEU A 81 -5.17 -13.16 11.83
N CYS A 82 -5.64 -12.67 10.68
CA CYS A 82 -6.81 -11.80 10.59
C CYS A 82 -8.07 -12.48 11.18
N ARG A 83 -8.31 -13.75 10.86
CA ARG A 83 -9.41 -14.52 11.44
C ARG A 83 -9.26 -14.64 12.97
N ALA A 84 -8.05 -14.92 13.44
CA ALA A 84 -7.78 -15.01 14.87
C ALA A 84 -7.99 -13.66 15.58
N PHE A 85 -7.65 -12.54 14.97
CA PHE A 85 -7.94 -11.21 15.52
C PHE A 85 -9.45 -10.99 15.65
N ARG A 86 -10.23 -11.33 14.62
CA ARG A 86 -11.70 -11.23 14.65
C ARG A 86 -12.33 -12.09 15.74
N ASP A 87 -11.90 -13.36 15.80
CA ASP A 87 -12.60 -14.38 16.59
C ASP A 87 -12.18 -14.39 18.07
N LYS A 88 -10.95 -13.92 18.37
CA LYS A 88 -10.37 -13.99 19.73
C LYS A 88 -10.23 -12.64 20.42
N ASP A 89 -10.50 -11.55 19.73
CA ASP A 89 -10.46 -10.18 20.26
C ASP A 89 -9.25 -9.89 21.16
N PRO A 90 -7.99 -10.03 20.66
CA PRO A 90 -6.80 -9.82 21.48
C PRO A 90 -6.65 -8.38 21.97
N GLY A 91 -7.36 -7.45 21.35
CA GLY A 91 -7.44 -6.05 21.75
C GLY A 91 -8.35 -5.80 22.94
N GLY A 92 -9.26 -6.73 23.27
CA GLY A 92 -10.24 -6.56 24.33
C GLY A 92 -11.29 -5.49 24.02
N LEU A 93 -11.64 -5.33 22.74
CA LEU A 93 -12.58 -4.29 22.28
C LEU A 93 -14.04 -4.69 22.48
N GLY A 94 -14.31 -5.98 22.68
CA GLY A 94 -15.63 -6.57 22.73
C GLY A 94 -15.99 -7.34 21.46
N ALA A 95 -16.94 -8.25 21.59
CA ALA A 95 -17.33 -9.13 20.50
C ALA A 95 -17.77 -8.34 19.25
N GLY A 96 -17.15 -8.64 18.11
CA GLY A 96 -17.46 -8.03 16.83
C GLY A 96 -16.93 -6.60 16.63
N GLN A 97 -16.19 -6.04 17.60
CA GLN A 97 -15.63 -4.69 17.48
C GLN A 97 -14.21 -4.67 16.86
N THR A 98 -13.54 -5.80 16.87
CA THR A 98 -12.21 -5.91 16.26
C THR A 98 -12.32 -5.93 14.75
N ILE A 99 -11.67 -4.99 14.09
CA ILE A 99 -11.51 -4.95 12.63
C ILE A 99 -10.27 -5.77 12.26
N PRO A 100 -10.41 -6.90 11.57
CA PRO A 100 -9.24 -7.73 11.25
C PRO A 100 -8.27 -7.05 10.32
N MET A 101 -8.76 -6.45 9.24
CA MET A 101 -7.96 -5.79 8.21
C MET A 101 -8.67 -4.61 7.59
N GLY A 102 -7.91 -3.56 7.33
CA GLY A 102 -8.33 -2.44 6.50
C GLY A 102 -7.23 -1.99 5.56
N MET A 103 -7.58 -1.23 4.55
CA MET A 103 -6.66 -0.73 3.53
C MET A 103 -7.11 0.65 3.08
N THR A 104 -6.16 1.42 2.53
CA THR A 104 -6.53 2.57 1.71
C THR A 104 -7.22 2.09 0.43
N SER A 105 -7.95 2.97 -0.25
CA SER A 105 -8.56 2.65 -1.57
C SER A 105 -7.51 2.15 -2.57
N TRP A 106 -6.33 2.78 -2.58
CA TRP A 106 -5.18 2.34 -3.36
C TRP A 106 -4.61 1.00 -2.87
N GLY A 107 -4.57 0.80 -1.55
CA GLY A 107 -4.09 -0.43 -0.95
C GLY A 107 -4.86 -1.66 -1.40
N THR A 108 -6.17 -1.53 -1.58
CA THR A 108 -7.01 -2.60 -2.11
C THR A 108 -6.52 -3.07 -3.49
N MET A 109 -6.16 -2.13 -4.36
CA MET A 109 -5.71 -2.44 -5.73
C MET A 109 -4.28 -2.99 -5.75
N PHE A 110 -3.35 -2.38 -5.00
CA PHE A 110 -1.94 -2.76 -5.04
C PHE A 110 -1.61 -3.98 -4.20
N ALA A 111 -2.10 -4.04 -2.96
CA ALA A 111 -1.74 -5.09 -2.03
C ALA A 111 -2.19 -6.47 -2.49
N LEU A 112 -3.41 -6.55 -2.97
CA LEU A 112 -4.02 -7.82 -3.34
C LEU A 112 -3.65 -8.22 -4.76
N SER A 113 -3.66 -7.29 -5.71
CA SER A 113 -3.32 -7.59 -7.09
C SER A 113 -1.87 -8.07 -7.24
N SER A 114 -0.93 -7.56 -6.45
CA SER A 114 0.47 -7.97 -6.49
C SER A 114 0.71 -9.46 -6.19
N GLN A 115 -0.26 -10.14 -5.57
CA GLN A 115 -0.20 -11.58 -5.34
C GLN A 115 -0.47 -12.41 -6.60
N PHE A 116 -1.01 -11.82 -7.63
CA PHE A 116 -1.44 -12.50 -8.86
C PHE A 116 -0.77 -11.90 -10.09
N VAL A 117 -1.10 -10.65 -10.40
CA VAL A 117 -0.63 -9.92 -11.57
C VAL A 117 -0.77 -8.42 -11.32
N ASP A 118 0.02 -7.60 -11.99
CA ASP A 118 -0.21 -6.15 -12.00
C ASP A 118 -1.53 -5.84 -12.75
N ALA A 119 -2.61 -5.76 -11.99
CA ALA A 119 -3.95 -5.49 -12.53
C ALA A 119 -4.11 -4.06 -13.05
N LEU A 120 -3.20 -3.15 -12.71
CA LEU A 120 -3.32 -1.72 -13.07
C LEU A 120 -2.48 -1.32 -14.27
N GLY A 121 -1.52 -2.15 -14.65
CA GLY A 121 -0.51 -1.84 -15.65
C GLY A 121 -0.66 -2.62 -16.94
N TYR A 122 0.16 -2.23 -17.92
CA TYR A 122 0.44 -2.98 -19.12
C TYR A 122 1.81 -3.63 -18.97
N TYR A 123 1.93 -4.90 -19.33
CA TYR A 123 3.20 -5.61 -19.30
C TYR A 123 3.33 -6.57 -20.49
N ARG A 124 4.54 -7.11 -20.70
CA ARG A 124 4.78 -8.08 -21.76
C ARG A 124 4.57 -9.50 -21.24
N ARG A 125 3.71 -10.26 -21.94
CA ARG A 125 3.51 -11.70 -21.74
C ARG A 125 3.58 -12.37 -23.11
N ASP A 126 4.47 -13.34 -23.28
CA ASP A 126 4.68 -14.08 -24.52
C ASP A 126 4.90 -13.18 -25.75
N GLY A 127 5.71 -12.11 -25.56
CA GLY A 127 6.05 -11.16 -26.61
C GLY A 127 4.94 -10.15 -26.97
N LYS A 128 3.76 -10.25 -26.35
CA LYS A 128 2.63 -9.33 -26.56
C LYS A 128 2.47 -8.37 -25.37
N VAL A 129 2.04 -7.15 -25.67
CA VAL A 129 1.60 -6.24 -24.62
C VAL A 129 0.19 -6.64 -24.19
N VAL A 130 0.03 -6.90 -22.90
CA VAL A 130 -1.26 -7.27 -22.31
C VAL A 130 -1.64 -6.26 -21.23
N TRP A 131 -2.94 -6.05 -21.06
CA TRP A 131 -3.46 -5.23 -19.97
C TRP A 131 -3.78 -6.12 -18.77
N GLY A 132 -3.22 -5.77 -17.61
CA GLY A 132 -3.35 -6.57 -16.40
C GLY A 132 -4.78 -6.81 -15.97
N ALA A 133 -5.63 -5.77 -16.03
CA ALA A 133 -7.03 -5.93 -15.66
C ALA A 133 -7.83 -6.94 -16.50
N ALA A 134 -7.38 -7.21 -17.74
CA ALA A 134 -8.01 -8.19 -18.62
C ALA A 134 -7.46 -9.61 -18.45
N GLN A 135 -6.52 -9.83 -17.55
CA GLN A 135 -5.93 -11.16 -17.35
C GLN A 135 -6.79 -12.03 -16.43
N PRO A 136 -6.81 -13.35 -16.66
CA PRO A 136 -7.58 -14.28 -15.82
C PRO A 136 -7.23 -14.18 -14.34
N GLU A 137 -5.97 -13.93 -14.01
CA GLU A 137 -5.49 -13.82 -12.63
C GLU A 137 -6.15 -12.65 -11.89
N THR A 138 -6.52 -11.58 -12.59
CA THR A 138 -7.25 -10.45 -11.99
C THR A 138 -8.63 -10.88 -11.50
N LEU A 139 -9.30 -11.80 -12.20
CA LEU A 139 -10.57 -12.36 -11.73
C LEU A 139 -10.39 -13.17 -10.44
N GLU A 140 -9.32 -13.94 -10.33
CA GLU A 140 -9.03 -14.70 -9.11
C GLU A 140 -8.74 -13.76 -7.92
N TYR A 141 -8.02 -12.66 -8.17
CA TYR A 141 -7.84 -11.60 -7.19
C TYR A 141 -9.20 -11.02 -6.72
N VAL A 142 -10.09 -10.69 -7.63
CA VAL A 142 -11.42 -10.12 -7.29
C VAL A 142 -12.26 -11.11 -6.48
N LYS A 143 -12.24 -12.38 -6.86
CA LYS A 143 -12.92 -13.46 -6.11
C LYS A 143 -12.36 -13.60 -4.69
N MET A 144 -11.04 -13.57 -4.56
CA MET A 144 -10.39 -13.62 -3.24
C MET A 144 -10.80 -12.42 -2.38
N PHE A 145 -10.77 -11.22 -2.93
CA PHE A 145 -11.19 -10.01 -2.23
C PHE A 145 -12.66 -10.10 -1.78
N GLN A 146 -13.54 -10.52 -2.69
CA GLN A 146 -14.96 -10.75 -2.38
C GLN A 146 -15.13 -11.73 -1.21
N LYS A 147 -14.41 -12.85 -1.23
CA LYS A 147 -14.43 -13.82 -0.14
C LYS A 147 -13.97 -13.23 1.18
N MET A 148 -12.85 -12.50 1.20
CA MET A 148 -12.35 -11.82 2.39
C MET A 148 -13.38 -10.82 2.95
N TYR A 149 -14.06 -10.09 2.07
CA TYR A 149 -15.11 -9.16 2.45
C TYR A 149 -16.33 -9.90 3.06
N GLN A 150 -16.80 -10.95 2.41
CA GLN A 150 -17.91 -11.79 2.89
C GLN A 150 -17.61 -12.49 4.22
N GLU A 151 -16.36 -12.90 4.43
CA GLU A 151 -15.90 -13.47 5.69
C GLU A 151 -15.73 -12.42 6.81
N GLY A 152 -15.90 -11.12 6.53
CA GLY A 152 -15.67 -10.05 7.48
C GLY A 152 -14.21 -9.86 7.87
N ILE A 153 -13.27 -10.28 7.01
CA ILE A 153 -11.84 -10.00 7.19
C ILE A 153 -11.55 -8.55 6.82
N ILE A 154 -12.09 -8.09 5.70
CA ILE A 154 -11.98 -6.69 5.27
C ILE A 154 -13.02 -5.84 6.03
N TRP A 155 -12.60 -4.70 6.51
CA TRP A 155 -13.48 -3.73 7.16
C TRP A 155 -14.66 -3.37 6.25
N GLN A 156 -15.88 -3.63 6.74
CA GLN A 156 -17.11 -3.52 5.93
C GLN A 156 -17.38 -2.07 5.47
N ASP A 157 -17.05 -1.09 6.30
CA ASP A 157 -17.28 0.33 6.01
C ASP A 157 -16.13 0.99 5.23
N GLN A 158 -15.12 0.23 4.84
CA GLN A 158 -13.91 0.77 4.19
C GLN A 158 -14.21 1.61 2.95
N LEU A 159 -15.20 1.20 2.16
CA LEU A 159 -15.59 1.89 0.93
C LEU A 159 -16.48 3.13 1.20
N ILE A 160 -17.04 3.24 2.40
CA ILE A 160 -17.99 4.29 2.76
C ILE A 160 -17.32 5.37 3.61
N SER A 161 -16.63 4.99 4.67
CA SER A 161 -16.10 5.91 5.67
C SER A 161 -14.63 6.31 5.47
N GLY A 162 -13.91 5.57 4.63
CA GLY A 162 -12.62 5.97 4.07
C GLY A 162 -11.41 6.08 5.00
N ASP A 163 -11.55 6.07 6.33
CA ASP A 163 -10.40 6.28 7.24
C ASP A 163 -10.01 5.03 8.02
N ALA A 164 -9.53 4.02 7.29
CA ALA A 164 -8.95 2.82 7.88
C ALA A 164 -7.71 3.12 8.74
N GLY A 165 -6.94 4.15 8.38
CA GLY A 165 -5.77 4.58 9.14
C GLY A 165 -6.12 5.09 10.53
N ALA A 166 -7.21 5.85 10.69
CA ALA A 166 -7.70 6.28 11.98
C ALA A 166 -8.13 5.09 12.85
N LYS A 167 -8.80 4.10 12.26
CA LYS A 167 -9.18 2.87 12.96
C LYS A 167 -7.96 2.06 13.44
N PHE A 168 -6.94 1.97 12.60
CA PHE A 168 -5.69 1.30 12.97
C PHE A 168 -4.96 2.01 14.11
N THR A 169 -4.78 3.33 14.00
CA THR A 169 -4.10 4.11 15.05
C THR A 169 -4.91 4.21 16.34
N ALA A 170 -6.23 4.17 16.27
CA ALA A 170 -7.09 4.07 17.46
C ALA A 170 -7.04 2.69 18.16
N GLY A 171 -6.28 1.74 17.62
CA GLY A 171 -6.15 0.41 18.21
C GLY A 171 -7.35 -0.51 17.97
N GLN A 172 -8.18 -0.21 16.96
CA GLN A 172 -9.38 -0.98 16.62
C GLN A 172 -9.15 -1.99 15.50
N MET A 173 -8.02 -1.91 14.80
CA MET A 173 -7.72 -2.71 13.61
C MET A 173 -6.44 -3.51 13.78
N GLY A 174 -6.44 -4.75 13.31
CA GLY A 174 -5.32 -5.69 13.45
C GLY A 174 -4.26 -5.55 12.37
N VAL A 175 -4.68 -5.45 11.11
CA VAL A 175 -3.80 -5.33 9.93
C VAL A 175 -4.24 -4.14 9.09
N TYR A 176 -3.28 -3.35 8.63
CA TYR A 176 -3.54 -2.17 7.81
C TYR A 176 -2.56 -2.07 6.66
N TYR A 177 -3.06 -1.85 5.46
CA TYR A 177 -2.22 -1.60 4.29
C TYR A 177 -2.22 -0.14 3.91
N ASP A 178 -1.02 0.42 3.80
CA ASP A 178 -0.81 1.78 3.28
C ASP A 178 0.54 1.87 2.57
N GLY A 179 0.75 3.01 1.88
CA GLY A 179 2.08 3.40 1.47
C GLY A 179 2.92 3.79 2.69
N PHE A 180 4.14 3.27 2.81
CA PHE A 180 5.00 3.68 3.91
C PHE A 180 6.47 3.83 3.51
N ASN A 181 7.12 4.70 4.23
CA ASN A 181 8.55 4.89 4.30
C ASN A 181 8.93 5.07 5.78
N PRO A 182 10.22 5.19 6.13
CA PRO A 182 10.62 5.36 7.54
C PRO A 182 9.93 6.51 8.27
N ASN A 183 9.71 7.63 7.59
CA ASN A 183 9.02 8.78 8.20
C ASN A 183 7.53 8.49 8.45
N GLN A 184 6.87 7.83 7.50
CA GLN A 184 5.46 7.43 7.66
C GLN A 184 5.31 6.40 8.78
N MET A 185 6.24 5.45 8.91
CA MET A 185 6.23 4.50 10.03
C MET A 185 6.34 5.22 11.38
N GLY A 186 7.23 6.21 11.48
CA GLY A 186 7.32 7.08 12.66
C GLY A 186 6.01 7.80 12.96
N ASN A 187 5.35 8.33 11.94
CA ASN A 187 4.05 9.01 12.08
C ASN A 187 2.94 8.06 12.52
N TRP A 188 2.88 6.83 11.99
CA TRP A 188 1.90 5.82 12.41
C TRP A 188 2.07 5.45 13.88
N ARG A 189 3.31 5.21 14.32
CA ARG A 189 3.64 4.92 15.72
C ARG A 189 3.29 6.09 16.64
N LYS A 190 3.61 7.31 16.24
CA LYS A 190 3.26 8.50 17.00
C LYS A 190 1.75 8.63 17.21
N LYS A 191 0.96 8.57 16.13
CA LYS A 191 -0.50 8.63 16.19
C LYS A 191 -1.10 7.51 17.04
N TYR A 192 -0.53 6.32 16.95
CA TYR A 192 -0.96 5.19 17.76
C TYR A 192 -0.73 5.44 19.25
N LEU A 193 0.44 5.95 19.64
CA LEU A 193 0.76 6.25 21.04
C LEU A 193 -0.09 7.40 21.60
N GLU A 194 -0.40 8.40 20.78
CA GLU A 194 -1.32 9.49 21.16
C GLU A 194 -2.73 8.97 21.50
N ALA A 195 -3.21 7.99 20.72
CA ALA A 195 -4.53 7.38 20.92
C ALA A 195 -4.53 6.26 21.97
N ASN A 196 -3.37 5.66 22.26
CA ASN A 196 -3.21 4.50 23.16
C ASN A 196 -2.09 4.78 24.18
N PRO A 197 -2.37 5.51 25.27
CA PRO A 197 -1.33 5.95 26.22
C PRO A 197 -0.55 4.81 26.90
N ASN A 198 -1.12 3.62 26.97
CA ASN A 198 -0.47 2.41 27.51
C ASN A 198 0.21 1.54 26.44
N GLY A 199 0.14 1.96 25.18
CA GLY A 199 0.76 1.28 24.05
C GLY A 199 2.27 1.51 23.99
N LYS A 200 2.93 0.71 23.16
CA LYS A 200 4.35 0.83 22.86
C LYS A 200 4.55 1.01 21.37
N ALA A 201 5.64 1.63 20.97
CA ALA A 201 5.97 1.82 19.54
C ALA A 201 6.13 0.47 18.80
N GLU A 202 6.57 -0.56 19.51
CA GLU A 202 6.77 -1.92 19.03
C GLU A 202 5.46 -2.68 18.76
N ASP A 203 4.34 -2.22 19.31
CA ASP A 203 3.03 -2.83 19.08
C ASP A 203 2.63 -2.79 17.61
N ILE A 204 3.11 -1.77 16.87
CA ILE A 204 2.93 -1.65 15.43
C ILE A 204 4.23 -2.03 14.72
N GLN A 205 4.14 -3.04 13.86
CA GLN A 205 5.25 -3.53 13.05
C GLN A 205 4.88 -3.66 11.57
N VAL A 206 5.91 -3.65 10.72
CA VAL A 206 5.77 -4.01 9.31
C VAL A 206 5.63 -5.53 9.23
N MET A 207 4.63 -5.99 8.49
CA MET A 207 4.46 -7.40 8.16
C MET A 207 5.24 -7.72 6.88
N ILE A 208 6.18 -8.62 6.97
CA ILE A 208 6.90 -9.13 5.80
C ILE A 208 6.11 -10.31 5.24
N LEU A 209 5.61 -10.16 4.02
CA LEU A 209 4.96 -11.25 3.29
C LEU A 209 5.94 -11.92 2.35
N LYS A 210 5.97 -13.24 2.38
CA LYS A 210 6.71 -14.04 1.40
C LYS A 210 6.03 -13.92 0.04
N ASN A 211 6.85 -13.68 -0.99
CA ASN A 211 6.35 -13.73 -2.35
C ASN A 211 5.90 -15.17 -2.67
N PRO A 212 4.69 -15.39 -3.19
CA PRO A 212 4.23 -16.72 -3.57
C PRO A 212 5.04 -17.37 -4.69
N SER A 213 5.71 -16.55 -5.50
CA SER A 213 6.53 -17.01 -6.62
C SER A 213 8.02 -17.23 -6.29
N GLY A 214 8.42 -17.10 -5.02
CA GLY A 214 9.80 -17.33 -4.55
C GLY A 214 10.66 -16.08 -4.61
#